data_7f3c97e76525b0c3cf0d6e94fbc187fc
#
_entry.id   7f3c97e76525b0c3cf0d6e94fbc187fc
#
_cell.length_a   1.000
_cell.length_b   1.000
_cell.length_c   1.000
_cell.angle_alpha   90.00
_cell.angle_beta   90.00
_cell.angle_gamma   90.00
#
_symmetry.space_group_name_H-M   'P 1'
#
loop_
_entity.id
_entity.type
_entity.pdbx_description
1 polymer ?
#
loop_
_entity_poly.entity_id
_entity_poly.type
_entity_poly.pdbx_seq_one_letter_code
_entity_poly.pdbx_strand_id
1 'polypeptide(L)'
;MTDTTGPLERDRHRTVFGEVAEQYDTGRPGYPDRLVSDVLEFTGLPAVEALEVGAGTGKATRAFAARPGVTLTCLEPDPRMAAVLSRTCAGRPHVTVVETDFETWRPPDRHRFDLLLSAQAWHWTAPEVRWSLARENLRPGGTIALFWNDWYVSDDALREAVAAVHDRHLPDRPPHSILEKVPRDSVMARDSWVPRELLADGGFTDVTHRQYPSVHHRSTAGLVDVLSSLSFYRALRPATREALLADTARAVDAHGGGLRLDTRTGLFLARTVAGG
;
A
#
# COMPACT_ATOMS: atom_id res chain seq x y z
N MET A 1 11.45 10.78 -2.53
CA MET A 1 10.74 11.74 -1.67
C MET A 1 11.22 11.50 -0.25
N THR A 2 11.94 12.42 0.35
CA THR A 2 12.23 12.38 1.78
C THR A 2 10.92 12.73 2.50
N ASP A 3 10.41 11.81 3.30
CA ASP A 3 9.22 12.04 4.12
C ASP A 3 9.54 13.11 5.18
N THR A 4 9.11 14.35 4.92
CA THR A 4 9.21 15.49 5.85
C THR A 4 7.93 15.68 6.66
N THR A 5 7.02 14.71 6.64
CA THR A 5 5.75 14.77 7.34
C THR A 5 5.99 14.63 8.86
N GLY A 6 5.63 15.65 9.63
CA GLY A 6 5.77 15.63 11.09
C GLY A 6 4.87 14.58 11.76
N PRO A 7 5.17 14.15 13.03
CA PRO A 7 4.42 13.10 13.72
C PRO A 7 2.90 13.33 13.76
N LEU A 8 2.46 14.54 14.04
CA LEU A 8 1.03 14.91 14.10
C LEU A 8 0.32 14.84 12.74
N GLU A 9 1.03 15.06 11.66
CA GLU A 9 0.51 15.00 10.31
C GLU A 9 0.40 13.55 9.84
N ARG A 10 1.36 12.70 10.22
CA ARG A 10 1.30 11.25 10.02
C ARG A 10 0.09 10.62 10.70
N ASP A 11 -0.18 10.96 11.97
CA ASP A 11 -1.33 10.43 12.72
C ASP A 11 -2.67 10.84 12.10
N ARG A 12 -2.79 12.08 11.64
CA ARG A 12 -3.96 12.54 10.89
C ARG A 12 -4.17 11.74 9.60
N HIS A 13 -3.11 11.47 8.86
CA HIS A 13 -3.19 10.74 7.61
C HIS A 13 -3.50 9.25 7.80
N ARG A 14 -3.06 8.64 8.90
CA ARG A 14 -3.38 7.23 9.25
C ARG A 14 -4.88 7.01 9.42
N THR A 15 -5.61 7.97 10.00
CA THR A 15 -7.03 7.83 10.33
C THR A 15 -8.00 8.41 9.28
N VAL A 16 -7.51 9.13 8.27
CA VAL A 16 -8.33 9.72 7.20
C VAL A 16 -9.08 8.67 6.37
N PHE A 17 -8.55 7.46 6.26
CA PHE A 17 -9.11 6.38 5.45
C PHE A 17 -10.36 5.74 6.05
N GLY A 18 -10.52 5.74 7.36
CA GLY A 18 -11.64 5.10 8.05
C GLY A 18 -13.01 5.69 7.72
N GLU A 19 -13.07 6.99 7.33
CA GLU A 19 -14.34 7.63 6.94
C GLU A 19 -14.97 7.03 5.68
N VAL A 20 -14.17 6.35 4.85
CA VAL A 20 -14.58 5.73 3.58
C VAL A 20 -14.11 4.27 3.48
N ALA A 21 -13.99 3.58 4.61
CA ALA A 21 -13.42 2.23 4.65
C ALA A 21 -14.12 1.25 3.69
N GLU A 22 -15.44 1.32 3.55
CA GLU A 22 -16.18 0.47 2.62
C GLU A 22 -15.97 0.87 1.15
N GLN A 23 -15.91 2.17 0.82
CA GLN A 23 -15.57 2.66 -0.51
C GLN A 23 -14.11 2.34 -0.86
N TYR A 24 -13.22 2.41 0.12
CA TYR A 24 -11.82 2.00 -0.03
C TYR A 24 -11.71 0.52 -0.42
N ASP A 25 -12.49 -0.35 0.22
CA ASP A 25 -12.45 -1.78 -0.07
C ASP A 25 -13.00 -2.11 -1.47
N THR A 26 -14.03 -1.43 -1.95
CA THR A 26 -14.61 -1.67 -3.28
C THR A 26 -13.83 -1.01 -4.41
N GLY A 27 -13.31 0.20 -4.21
CA GLY A 27 -12.71 1.03 -5.26
C GLY A 27 -11.30 0.61 -5.68
N ARG A 28 -10.47 0.11 -4.76
CA ARG A 28 -9.08 -0.23 -5.06
C ARG A 28 -8.93 -1.66 -5.56
N PRO A 29 -8.08 -1.92 -6.60
CA PRO A 29 -7.73 -3.28 -7.00
C PRO A 29 -7.02 -4.04 -5.88
N GLY A 30 -7.15 -5.36 -5.89
CA GLY A 30 -6.35 -6.25 -5.05
C GLY A 30 -4.91 -6.36 -5.52
N TYR A 31 -4.22 -7.37 -5.04
CA TYR A 31 -2.86 -7.69 -5.44
C TYR A 31 -2.82 -8.93 -6.33
N PRO A 32 -1.90 -9.00 -7.31
CA PRO A 32 -1.77 -10.18 -8.18
C PRO A 32 -1.47 -11.44 -7.38
N ASP A 33 -2.11 -12.56 -7.74
CA ASP A 33 -1.85 -13.87 -7.13
C ASP A 33 -0.36 -14.27 -7.23
N ARG A 34 0.30 -13.89 -8.32
CA ARG A 34 1.73 -14.13 -8.52
C ARG A 34 2.59 -13.41 -7.49
N LEU A 35 2.21 -12.21 -7.04
CA LEU A 35 2.91 -11.50 -5.97
C LEU A 35 2.87 -12.31 -4.68
N VAL A 36 1.69 -12.80 -4.29
CA VAL A 36 1.53 -13.61 -3.07
C VAL A 36 2.37 -14.88 -3.15
N SER A 37 2.34 -15.57 -4.30
CA SER A 37 3.17 -16.75 -4.53
C SER A 37 4.67 -16.44 -4.41
N ASP A 38 5.12 -15.35 -5.04
CA ASP A 38 6.53 -14.94 -5.02
C ASP A 38 7.01 -14.57 -3.61
N VAL A 39 6.16 -13.96 -2.77
CA VAL A 39 6.47 -13.67 -1.37
C VAL A 39 6.64 -14.98 -0.58
N LEU A 40 5.68 -15.90 -0.71
CA LEU A 40 5.74 -17.18 0.00
C LEU A 40 6.90 -18.07 -0.47
N GLU A 41 7.15 -18.14 -1.78
CA GLU A 41 8.33 -18.81 -2.34
C GLU A 41 9.64 -18.21 -1.77
N PHE A 42 9.70 -16.90 -1.61
CA PHE A 42 10.88 -16.23 -1.04
C PHE A 42 11.11 -16.60 0.42
N THR A 43 10.06 -16.86 1.22
CA THR A 43 10.25 -17.34 2.61
C THR A 43 10.92 -18.72 2.64
N GLY A 44 10.66 -19.56 1.66
CA GLY A 44 11.16 -20.94 1.57
C GLY A 44 10.51 -21.89 2.57
N LEU A 45 9.40 -21.51 3.20
CA LEU A 45 8.75 -22.28 4.26
C LEU A 45 7.43 -22.88 3.79
N PRO A 46 7.09 -24.11 4.21
CA PRO A 46 5.80 -24.75 3.89
C PRO A 46 4.62 -24.18 4.68
N ALA A 47 4.91 -23.57 5.83
CA ALA A 47 3.94 -22.84 6.67
C ALA A 47 4.58 -21.53 7.14
N VAL A 48 3.80 -20.46 7.18
CA VAL A 48 4.28 -19.10 7.41
C VAL A 48 3.43 -18.43 8.47
N GLU A 49 4.05 -18.00 9.55
CA GLU A 49 3.47 -17.08 10.53
C GLU A 49 3.82 -15.65 10.12
N ALA A 50 2.82 -14.89 9.72
CA ALA A 50 3.00 -13.55 9.16
C ALA A 50 2.45 -12.45 10.07
N LEU A 51 3.18 -11.34 10.11
CA LEU A 51 2.76 -10.06 10.69
C LEU A 51 2.44 -9.10 9.55
N GLU A 52 1.20 -8.61 9.46
CA GLU A 52 0.80 -7.58 8.52
C GLU A 52 0.72 -6.22 9.22
N VAL A 53 1.47 -5.24 8.71
CA VAL A 53 1.53 -3.87 9.26
C VAL A 53 0.70 -2.93 8.39
N GLY A 54 -0.32 -2.29 9.01
CA GLY A 54 -1.26 -1.41 8.33
C GLY A 54 -2.19 -2.20 7.40
N ALA A 55 -2.91 -3.18 7.96
CA ALA A 55 -3.71 -4.11 7.18
C ALA A 55 -4.94 -3.48 6.48
N GLY A 56 -5.35 -2.28 6.92
CA GLY A 56 -6.46 -1.55 6.34
C GLY A 56 -7.77 -2.34 6.41
N THR A 57 -8.48 -2.42 5.30
CA THR A 57 -9.70 -3.24 5.17
C THR A 57 -9.44 -4.72 4.86
N GLY A 58 -8.15 -5.14 4.79
CA GLY A 58 -7.75 -6.52 4.62
C GLY A 58 -7.58 -7.00 3.17
N LYS A 59 -7.26 -6.12 2.24
CA LYS A 59 -7.03 -6.55 0.84
C LYS A 59 -5.86 -7.52 0.70
N ALA A 60 -4.71 -7.23 1.31
CA ALA A 60 -3.58 -8.13 1.33
C ALA A 60 -3.84 -9.30 2.29
N THR A 61 -4.41 -9.04 3.47
CA THR A 61 -4.82 -10.08 4.42
C THR A 61 -5.59 -11.20 3.73
N ARG A 62 -6.64 -10.86 2.96
CA ARG A 62 -7.47 -11.87 2.26
C ARG A 62 -6.68 -12.68 1.24
N ALA A 63 -5.76 -12.04 0.52
CA ALA A 63 -4.95 -12.69 -0.50
C ALA A 63 -3.96 -13.70 0.11
N PHE A 64 -3.33 -13.35 1.23
CA PHE A 64 -2.42 -14.23 1.96
C PHE A 64 -3.18 -15.30 2.75
N ALA A 65 -4.27 -14.95 3.43
CA ALA A 65 -5.09 -15.90 4.19
C ALA A 65 -5.81 -16.94 3.32
N ALA A 66 -5.89 -16.74 2.01
CA ALA A 66 -6.38 -17.73 1.07
C ALA A 66 -5.35 -18.83 0.77
N ARG A 67 -4.10 -18.69 1.21
CA ARG A 67 -3.04 -19.67 0.96
C ARG A 67 -2.92 -20.68 2.11
N PRO A 68 -2.86 -21.97 1.80
CA PRO A 68 -2.67 -23.00 2.84
C PRO A 68 -1.38 -22.75 3.63
N GLY A 69 -1.45 -22.99 4.95
CA GLY A 69 -0.29 -22.86 5.83
C GLY A 69 0.07 -21.44 6.23
N VAL A 70 -0.68 -20.43 5.83
CA VAL A 70 -0.44 -19.03 6.25
C VAL A 70 -1.32 -18.68 7.46
N THR A 71 -0.69 -18.20 8.52
CA THR A 71 -1.34 -17.61 9.70
C THR A 71 -0.97 -16.13 9.77
N LEU A 72 -1.92 -15.26 10.06
CA LEU A 72 -1.75 -13.80 10.03
C LEU A 72 -2.10 -13.15 11.36
N THR A 73 -1.20 -12.29 11.84
CA THR A 73 -1.50 -11.25 12.83
C THR A 73 -1.49 -9.91 12.10
N CYS A 74 -2.63 -9.21 12.11
CA CYS A 74 -2.84 -7.99 11.33
C CYS A 74 -2.96 -6.79 12.27
N LEU A 75 -2.06 -5.81 12.13
CA LEU A 75 -2.09 -4.57 12.89
C LEU A 75 -2.76 -3.48 12.05
N GLU A 76 -3.78 -2.84 12.62
CA GLU A 76 -4.47 -1.70 11.99
C GLU A 76 -4.83 -0.65 13.03
N PRO A 77 -4.28 0.57 12.94
CA PRO A 77 -4.52 1.61 13.95
C PRO A 77 -5.88 2.31 13.83
N ASP A 78 -6.53 2.33 12.65
CA ASP A 78 -7.84 2.96 12.51
C ASP A 78 -8.95 1.97 12.89
N PRO A 79 -9.73 2.22 13.98
CA PRO A 79 -10.76 1.30 14.45
C PRO A 79 -11.85 1.02 13.41
N ARG A 80 -12.13 1.96 12.50
CA ARG A 80 -13.12 1.79 11.44
C ARG A 80 -12.64 0.84 10.37
N MET A 81 -11.35 0.93 10.01
CA MET A 81 -10.68 0.00 9.09
C MET A 81 -10.56 -1.40 9.72
N ALA A 82 -10.11 -1.47 10.99
CA ALA A 82 -10.01 -2.71 11.76
C ALA A 82 -11.38 -3.42 11.88
N ALA A 83 -12.47 -2.67 12.04
CA ALA A 83 -13.82 -3.23 12.04
C ALA A 83 -14.22 -3.85 10.69
N VAL A 84 -13.87 -3.21 9.55
CA VAL A 84 -14.09 -3.79 8.22
C VAL A 84 -13.23 -5.03 8.04
N LEU A 85 -11.94 -4.99 8.41
CA LEU A 85 -11.04 -6.13 8.37
C LEU A 85 -11.59 -7.32 9.15
N SER A 86 -12.02 -7.09 10.39
CA SER A 86 -12.60 -8.14 11.25
C SER A 86 -13.83 -8.79 10.63
N ARG A 87 -14.73 -7.98 10.03
CA ARG A 87 -15.91 -8.51 9.33
C ARG A 87 -15.52 -9.32 8.09
N THR A 88 -14.59 -8.82 7.29
CA THR A 88 -14.18 -9.49 6.03
C THR A 88 -13.36 -10.75 6.26
N CYS A 89 -12.73 -10.87 7.44
CA CYS A 89 -11.99 -12.06 7.86
C CYS A 89 -12.77 -12.95 8.83
N ALA A 90 -14.04 -12.64 9.11
CA ALA A 90 -14.89 -13.48 9.95
C ALA A 90 -14.93 -14.92 9.42
N GLY A 91 -14.78 -15.90 10.30
CA GLY A 91 -14.71 -17.32 9.93
C GLY A 91 -13.34 -17.82 9.47
N ARG A 92 -12.29 -16.99 9.55
CA ARG A 92 -10.88 -17.37 9.28
C ARG A 92 -10.10 -17.44 10.60
N PRO A 93 -10.07 -18.58 11.31
CA PRO A 93 -9.47 -18.69 12.63
C PRO A 93 -7.95 -18.48 12.65
N HIS A 94 -7.31 -18.52 11.47
CA HIS A 94 -5.90 -18.28 11.26
C HIS A 94 -5.57 -16.78 11.00
N VAL A 95 -6.54 -15.87 11.15
CA VAL A 95 -6.35 -14.42 11.04
C VAL A 95 -6.73 -13.77 12.37
N THR A 96 -5.75 -13.10 13.00
CA THR A 96 -5.95 -12.30 14.21
C THR A 96 -5.85 -10.82 13.85
N VAL A 97 -6.85 -10.03 14.23
CA VAL A 97 -6.84 -8.56 14.03
C VAL A 97 -6.55 -7.90 15.36
N VAL A 98 -5.58 -6.98 15.37
CA VAL A 98 -5.19 -6.19 16.53
C VAL A 98 -5.29 -4.71 16.18
N GLU A 99 -6.16 -3.99 16.88
CA GLU A 99 -6.32 -2.54 16.72
C GLU A 99 -5.19 -1.81 17.45
N THR A 100 -4.12 -1.51 16.73
CA THR A 100 -2.91 -0.89 17.28
C THR A 100 -2.01 -0.38 16.16
N ASP A 101 -1.10 0.54 16.49
CA ASP A 101 0.00 0.92 15.62
C ASP A 101 1.22 -0.01 15.78
N PHE A 102 2.07 -0.02 14.76
CA PHE A 102 3.26 -0.88 14.74
C PHE A 102 4.32 -0.45 15.75
N GLU A 103 4.40 0.84 16.04
CA GLU A 103 5.42 1.44 16.91
C GLU A 103 5.23 1.06 18.37
N THR A 104 3.99 0.96 18.81
CA THR A 104 3.67 0.65 20.22
C THR A 104 3.38 -0.81 20.48
N TRP A 105 3.01 -1.55 19.43
CA TRP A 105 2.68 -2.96 19.57
C TRP A 105 3.89 -3.83 19.93
N ARG A 106 3.65 -4.79 20.80
CA ARG A 106 4.64 -5.84 21.14
C ARG A 106 3.95 -7.19 21.11
N PRO A 107 4.54 -8.18 20.42
CA PRO A 107 3.96 -9.52 20.37
C PRO A 107 3.97 -10.17 21.77
N PRO A 108 2.94 -10.96 22.11
CA PRO A 108 2.94 -11.77 23.33
C PRO A 108 4.20 -12.66 23.37
N ASP A 109 4.76 -12.86 24.55
CA ASP A 109 5.91 -13.76 24.81
C ASP A 109 7.14 -13.53 23.89
N ARG A 110 7.31 -12.30 23.39
CA ARG A 110 8.36 -11.96 22.43
C ARG A 110 8.35 -12.84 21.17
N HIS A 111 7.16 -13.25 20.76
CA HIS A 111 6.98 -14.05 19.55
C HIS A 111 7.61 -13.36 18.33
N ARG A 112 8.17 -14.16 17.41
CA ARG A 112 8.77 -13.66 16.17
C ARG A 112 8.15 -14.37 14.97
N PHE A 113 7.99 -13.61 13.89
CA PHE A 113 7.32 -14.02 12.68
C PHE A 113 8.31 -14.47 11.60
N ASP A 114 7.85 -15.33 10.70
CA ASP A 114 8.61 -15.74 9.51
C ASP A 114 8.57 -14.66 8.43
N LEU A 115 7.45 -13.92 8.36
CA LEU A 115 7.17 -12.90 7.37
C LEU A 115 6.60 -11.66 8.05
N LEU A 116 7.15 -10.49 7.73
CA LEU A 116 6.51 -9.20 7.94
C LEU A 116 6.09 -8.67 6.58
N LEU A 117 4.81 -8.35 6.41
CA LEU A 117 4.33 -7.75 5.17
C LEU A 117 3.63 -6.41 5.43
N SER A 118 3.72 -5.49 4.47
CA SER A 118 2.97 -4.24 4.49
C SER A 118 2.59 -3.83 3.07
N ALA A 119 1.31 -3.60 2.88
CA ALA A 119 0.69 -3.28 1.61
C ALA A 119 0.19 -1.84 1.61
N GLN A 120 0.81 -0.93 0.85
CA GLN A 120 0.44 0.49 0.77
C GLN A 120 0.55 1.26 2.11
N ALA A 121 1.20 0.72 3.14
CA ALA A 121 1.16 1.30 4.48
C ALA A 121 2.53 1.61 5.09
N TRP A 122 3.60 0.95 4.67
CA TRP A 122 4.92 1.08 5.30
C TRP A 122 5.46 2.50 5.39
N HIS A 123 5.12 3.37 4.45
CA HIS A 123 5.52 4.79 4.48
C HIS A 123 4.84 5.61 5.59
N TRP A 124 3.81 5.06 6.25
CA TRP A 124 3.17 5.68 7.41
C TRP A 124 3.84 5.32 8.74
N THR A 125 4.71 4.30 8.77
CA THR A 125 5.46 3.94 9.98
C THR A 125 6.56 4.96 10.27
N ALA A 126 6.94 5.09 11.55
CA ALA A 126 7.96 6.03 11.99
C ALA A 126 9.34 5.67 11.42
N PRO A 127 9.97 6.52 10.58
CA PRO A 127 11.22 6.20 9.90
C PRO A 127 12.36 5.85 10.86
N GLU A 128 12.34 6.46 12.05
CA GLU A 128 13.41 6.35 13.04
C GLU A 128 13.50 4.95 13.67
N VAL A 129 12.38 4.21 13.68
CA VAL A 129 12.29 2.93 14.40
C VAL A 129 11.78 1.77 13.54
N ARG A 130 11.21 2.03 12.36
CA ARG A 130 10.53 1.00 11.56
C ARG A 130 11.41 -0.20 11.23
N TRP A 131 12.69 -0.01 10.93
CA TRP A 131 13.59 -1.09 10.54
C TRP A 131 14.05 -1.91 11.76
N SER A 132 14.36 -1.26 12.90
CA SER A 132 14.68 -1.96 14.14
C SER A 132 13.49 -2.79 14.62
N LEU A 133 12.29 -2.21 14.61
CA LEU A 133 11.07 -2.93 14.98
C LEU A 133 10.78 -4.09 14.02
N ALA A 134 11.05 -3.94 12.72
CA ALA A 134 10.89 -5.03 11.78
C ALA A 134 11.82 -6.21 12.12
N ARG A 135 13.10 -5.94 12.44
CA ARG A 135 14.04 -6.98 12.85
C ARG A 135 13.67 -7.62 14.18
N GLU A 136 13.19 -6.84 15.15
CA GLU A 136 12.76 -7.34 16.46
C GLU A 136 11.59 -8.32 16.34
N ASN A 137 10.68 -8.08 15.40
CA ASN A 137 9.51 -8.90 15.15
C ASN A 137 9.75 -10.08 14.20
N LEU A 138 10.84 -10.08 13.44
CA LEU A 138 11.19 -11.17 12.52
C LEU A 138 12.15 -12.17 13.18
N ARG A 139 11.99 -13.45 12.83
CA ARG A 139 12.99 -14.49 13.14
C ARG A 139 14.30 -14.19 12.41
N PRO A 140 15.45 -14.66 12.88
CA PRO A 140 16.68 -14.64 12.10
C PRO A 140 16.47 -15.31 10.73
N GLY A 141 16.84 -14.63 9.64
CA GLY A 141 16.53 -15.07 8.27
C GLY A 141 15.07 -14.86 7.84
N GLY A 142 14.22 -14.27 8.68
CA GLY A 142 12.83 -13.95 8.37
C GLY A 142 12.71 -12.91 7.25
N THR A 143 11.60 -12.96 6.55
CA THR A 143 11.35 -12.16 5.34
C THR A 143 10.59 -10.88 5.64
N ILE A 144 10.99 -9.76 5.03
CA ILE A 144 10.16 -8.58 4.91
C ILE A 144 9.66 -8.43 3.47
N ALA A 145 8.35 -8.13 3.28
CA ALA A 145 7.70 -7.94 1.99
C ALA A 145 6.91 -6.64 1.98
N LEU A 146 7.36 -5.65 1.23
CA LEU A 146 6.74 -4.34 1.14
C LEU A 146 6.26 -4.10 -0.29
N PHE A 147 5.00 -3.72 -0.49
CA PHE A 147 4.47 -3.56 -1.84
C PHE A 147 3.44 -2.44 -1.97
N TRP A 148 3.45 -1.83 -3.19
CA TRP A 148 2.60 -0.70 -3.57
C TRP A 148 2.03 -0.88 -4.96
N ASN A 149 0.84 -0.34 -5.17
CA ASN A 149 0.23 -0.17 -6.48
C ASN A 149 0.38 1.29 -6.92
N ASP A 150 0.98 1.50 -8.10
CA ASP A 150 0.96 2.75 -8.83
C ASP A 150 0.01 2.64 -10.02
N TRP A 151 -0.77 3.69 -10.27
CA TRP A 151 -1.74 3.72 -11.35
C TRP A 151 -1.39 4.83 -12.34
N TYR A 152 -1.53 4.54 -13.62
CA TYR A 152 -1.20 5.45 -14.72
C TYR A 152 -2.36 5.47 -15.71
N VAL A 153 -2.78 6.66 -16.13
CA VAL A 153 -3.71 6.80 -17.27
C VAL A 153 -2.95 6.48 -18.54
N SER A 154 -3.38 5.44 -19.27
CA SER A 154 -2.65 4.93 -20.44
C SER A 154 -2.77 5.83 -21.66
N ASP A 155 -3.93 6.49 -21.82
CA ASP A 155 -4.18 7.43 -22.92
C ASP A 155 -3.50 8.78 -22.65
N ASP A 156 -2.62 9.19 -23.55
CA ASP A 156 -1.83 10.42 -23.39
C ASP A 156 -2.71 11.68 -23.40
N ALA A 157 -3.72 11.75 -24.27
CA ALA A 157 -4.59 12.92 -24.38
C ALA A 157 -5.48 13.07 -23.14
N LEU A 158 -6.05 11.96 -22.68
CA LEU A 158 -6.82 11.96 -21.44
C LEU A 158 -5.94 12.30 -20.23
N ARG A 159 -4.72 11.73 -20.13
CA ARG A 159 -3.81 12.04 -19.05
C ARG A 159 -3.47 13.54 -19.00
N GLU A 160 -3.17 14.15 -20.15
CA GLU A 160 -2.88 15.58 -20.26
C GLU A 160 -4.11 16.43 -19.87
N ALA A 161 -5.31 16.03 -20.27
CA ALA A 161 -6.54 16.71 -19.86
C ALA A 161 -6.77 16.63 -18.35
N VAL A 162 -6.57 15.45 -17.76
CA VAL A 162 -6.68 15.25 -16.30
C VAL A 162 -5.60 16.03 -15.56
N ALA A 163 -4.36 16.05 -16.06
CA ALA A 163 -3.27 16.83 -15.48
C ALA A 163 -3.59 18.33 -15.52
N ALA A 164 -4.09 18.86 -16.62
CA ALA A 164 -4.49 20.26 -16.73
C ALA A 164 -5.62 20.65 -15.76
N VAL A 165 -6.55 19.72 -15.47
CA VAL A 165 -7.55 19.91 -14.41
C VAL A 165 -6.87 20.05 -13.05
N HIS A 166 -5.94 19.15 -12.72
CA HIS A 166 -5.23 19.18 -11.45
C HIS A 166 -4.39 20.45 -11.28
N ASP A 167 -3.69 20.88 -12.32
CA ASP A 167 -2.86 22.09 -12.28
C ASP A 167 -3.68 23.38 -12.04
N ARG A 168 -4.94 23.43 -12.53
CA ARG A 168 -5.84 24.55 -12.25
C ARG A 168 -6.29 24.63 -10.79
N HIS A 169 -6.57 23.48 -10.17
CA HIS A 169 -7.05 23.42 -8.79
C HIS A 169 -5.91 23.41 -7.76
N LEU A 170 -4.74 22.91 -8.15
CA LEU A 170 -3.60 22.64 -7.28
C LEU A 170 -2.28 22.95 -8.02
N PRO A 171 -1.94 24.24 -8.22
CA PRO A 171 -0.77 24.63 -9.03
C PRO A 171 0.57 24.13 -8.44
N ASP A 172 0.64 23.93 -7.12
CA ASP A 172 1.85 23.44 -6.44
C ASP A 172 1.74 21.97 -6.03
N ARG A 173 0.92 21.18 -6.74
CA ARG A 173 0.73 19.75 -6.41
C ARG A 173 2.05 18.94 -6.52
N PRO A 174 2.25 17.97 -5.64
CA PRO A 174 3.34 17.03 -5.80
C PRO A 174 3.12 16.12 -7.01
N PRO A 175 4.18 15.52 -7.58
CA PRO A 175 4.06 14.46 -8.58
C PRO A 175 3.16 13.32 -8.10
N HIS A 176 2.30 12.83 -9.00
CA HIS A 176 1.41 11.71 -8.72
C HIS A 176 1.31 10.79 -9.93
N SER A 177 1.45 9.48 -9.73
CA SER A 177 1.55 8.48 -10.81
C SER A 177 0.41 8.55 -11.85
N ILE A 178 -0.82 8.85 -11.41
CA ILE A 178 -1.98 8.94 -12.32
C ILE A 178 -1.87 10.07 -13.36
N LEU A 179 -1.04 11.07 -13.09
CA LEU A 179 -0.81 12.25 -13.94
C LEU A 179 0.49 12.15 -14.73
N GLU A 180 1.24 11.08 -14.54
CA GLU A 180 2.54 10.85 -15.17
C GLU A 180 2.48 9.78 -16.24
N LYS A 181 3.46 9.79 -17.15
CA LYS A 181 3.63 8.70 -18.12
C LYS A 181 4.06 7.44 -17.41
N VAL A 182 3.54 6.30 -17.87
CA VAL A 182 4.02 5.00 -17.39
C VAL A 182 5.54 4.93 -17.59
N PRO A 183 6.34 4.72 -16.54
CA PRO A 183 7.78 4.57 -16.69
C PRO A 183 8.11 3.40 -17.62
N ARG A 184 9.00 3.59 -18.58
CA ARG A 184 9.46 2.51 -19.48
C ARG A 184 10.27 1.46 -18.73
N ASP A 185 11.08 1.92 -17.79
CA ASP A 185 11.89 1.08 -16.92
C ASP A 185 11.42 1.24 -15.48
N SER A 186 11.63 0.19 -14.69
CA SER A 186 11.30 0.18 -13.27
C SER A 186 12.17 1.17 -12.48
N VAL A 187 11.85 2.48 -12.61
CA VAL A 187 12.50 3.54 -11.81
C VAL A 187 12.31 3.28 -10.31
N MET A 188 11.24 2.56 -9.92
CA MET A 188 10.98 2.16 -8.53
C MET A 188 12.04 1.23 -7.94
N ALA A 189 12.82 0.49 -8.76
CA ALA A 189 13.67 -0.57 -8.26
C ALA A 189 14.97 -0.12 -7.62
N ARG A 190 15.66 0.86 -8.19
CA ARG A 190 17.00 1.26 -7.74
C ARG A 190 17.02 2.54 -6.92
N ASP A 191 16.17 3.49 -7.27
CA ASP A 191 16.17 4.84 -6.68
C ASP A 191 15.08 5.04 -5.64
N SER A 192 14.26 3.99 -5.37
CA SER A 192 13.24 4.09 -4.33
C SER A 192 13.88 4.17 -2.94
N TRP A 193 13.19 4.81 -2.03
CA TRP A 193 13.66 4.97 -0.65
C TRP A 193 13.78 3.63 0.10
N VAL A 194 12.95 2.62 -0.23
CA VAL A 194 12.95 1.32 0.46
C VAL A 194 14.28 0.58 0.34
N PRO A 195 14.82 0.26 -0.85
CA PRO A 195 16.13 -0.40 -0.92
C PRO A 195 17.26 0.43 -0.35
N ARG A 196 17.22 1.75 -0.48
CA ARG A 196 18.25 2.63 0.13
C ARG A 196 18.26 2.52 1.64
N GLU A 197 17.10 2.55 2.28
CA GLU A 197 17.00 2.42 3.74
C GLU A 197 17.33 1.01 4.22
N LEU A 198 16.86 -0.04 3.53
CA LEU A 198 17.21 -1.43 3.85
C LEU A 198 18.73 -1.66 3.83
N LEU A 199 19.40 -1.12 2.80
CA LEU A 199 20.85 -1.22 2.67
C LEU A 199 21.59 -0.37 3.74
N ALA A 200 21.06 0.81 4.05
CA ALA A 200 21.64 1.69 5.06
C ALA A 200 21.49 1.15 6.50
N ASP A 201 20.38 0.44 6.78
CA ASP A 201 20.13 -0.20 8.08
C ASP A 201 21.15 -1.32 8.39
N GLY A 202 21.63 -2.04 7.37
CA GLY A 202 22.64 -3.11 7.51
C GLY A 202 22.13 -4.39 8.16
N GLY A 203 20.88 -4.44 8.64
CA GLY A 203 20.27 -5.61 9.26
C GLY A 203 19.48 -6.50 8.30
N PHE A 204 19.53 -6.20 6.99
CA PHE A 204 18.85 -6.95 5.95
C PHE A 204 19.81 -7.35 4.82
N THR A 205 19.54 -8.51 4.22
CA THR A 205 20.24 -9.08 3.08
C THR A 205 19.25 -9.52 2.01
N ASP A 206 19.76 -10.00 0.87
CA ASP A 206 18.95 -10.53 -0.26
C ASP A 206 17.89 -9.54 -0.77
N VAL A 207 18.20 -8.23 -0.72
CA VAL A 207 17.29 -7.19 -1.16
C VAL A 207 16.95 -7.38 -2.63
N THR A 208 15.68 -7.64 -2.91
CA THR A 208 15.16 -7.94 -4.25
C THR A 208 13.93 -7.10 -4.54
N HIS A 209 13.75 -6.75 -5.82
CA HIS A 209 12.58 -6.04 -6.31
C HIS A 209 11.93 -6.79 -7.47
N ARG A 210 10.58 -6.86 -7.45
CA ARG A 210 9.77 -7.43 -8.55
C ARG A 210 8.67 -6.47 -8.93
N GLN A 211 8.24 -6.51 -10.19
CA GLN A 211 7.10 -5.73 -10.69
C GLN A 211 6.07 -6.63 -11.34
N TYR A 212 4.80 -6.26 -11.12
CA TYR A 212 3.65 -6.96 -11.68
C TYR A 212 2.78 -5.95 -12.42
N PRO A 213 2.87 -5.88 -13.75
CA PRO A 213 2.00 -5.03 -14.54
C PRO A 213 0.60 -5.64 -14.62
N SER A 214 -0.41 -4.82 -14.53
CA SER A 214 -1.80 -5.19 -14.79
C SER A 214 -2.55 -4.03 -15.45
N VAL A 215 -3.71 -4.32 -16.03
CA VAL A 215 -4.55 -3.34 -16.72
C VAL A 215 -5.95 -3.41 -16.16
N HIS A 216 -6.51 -2.26 -15.84
CA HIS A 216 -7.88 -2.14 -15.35
C HIS A 216 -8.66 -1.15 -16.23
N HIS A 217 -9.85 -1.55 -16.64
CA HIS A 217 -10.81 -0.64 -17.28
C HIS A 217 -11.72 -0.05 -16.21
N ARG A 218 -11.88 1.27 -16.23
CA ARG A 218 -12.72 2.01 -15.28
C ARG A 218 -13.69 2.92 -16.04
N SER A 219 -14.89 3.07 -15.52
CA SER A 219 -15.78 4.15 -15.87
C SER A 219 -15.32 5.46 -15.22
N THR A 220 -15.89 6.58 -15.63
CA THR A 220 -15.70 7.88 -14.96
C THR A 220 -15.97 7.79 -13.47
N ALA A 221 -17.10 7.21 -13.05
CA ALA A 221 -17.44 7.03 -11.65
C ALA A 221 -16.39 6.16 -10.93
N GLY A 222 -15.95 5.05 -11.54
CA GLY A 222 -14.94 4.18 -10.96
C GLY A 222 -13.57 4.86 -10.79
N LEU A 223 -13.18 5.81 -11.67
CA LEU A 223 -11.99 6.64 -11.45
C LEU A 223 -12.18 7.58 -10.27
N VAL A 224 -13.32 8.29 -10.20
CA VAL A 224 -13.63 9.21 -9.11
C VAL A 224 -13.60 8.50 -7.77
N ASP A 225 -14.14 7.28 -7.68
CA ASP A 225 -14.09 6.45 -6.47
C ASP A 225 -12.64 6.12 -6.06
N VAL A 226 -11.80 5.73 -7.03
CA VAL A 226 -10.37 5.47 -6.77
C VAL A 226 -9.70 6.75 -6.24
N LEU A 227 -9.84 7.89 -6.93
CA LEU A 227 -9.23 9.16 -6.52
C LEU A 227 -9.72 9.61 -5.14
N SER A 228 -11.02 9.51 -4.87
CA SER A 228 -11.63 9.85 -3.58
C SER A 228 -11.07 9.01 -2.42
N SER A 229 -10.56 7.82 -2.71
CA SER A 229 -9.96 6.91 -1.73
C SER A 229 -8.48 7.20 -1.43
N LEU A 230 -7.82 8.06 -2.22
CA LEU A 230 -6.39 8.35 -2.03
C LEU A 230 -6.17 9.42 -0.95
N SER A 231 -5.12 9.24 -0.13
CA SER A 231 -4.76 10.18 0.95
C SER A 231 -4.57 11.60 0.45
N PHE A 232 -3.92 11.77 -0.69
CA PHE A 232 -3.72 13.07 -1.33
C PHE A 232 -5.03 13.85 -1.51
N TYR A 233 -6.07 13.21 -2.09
CA TYR A 233 -7.37 13.86 -2.30
C TYR A 233 -8.13 14.05 -0.99
N ARG A 234 -7.99 13.12 -0.05
CA ARG A 234 -8.62 13.21 1.27
C ARG A 234 -8.10 14.37 2.10
N ALA A 235 -6.82 14.68 1.97
CA ALA A 235 -6.19 15.81 2.66
C ALA A 235 -6.63 17.18 2.12
N LEU A 236 -7.24 17.27 0.94
CA LEU A 236 -7.72 18.50 0.37
C LEU A 236 -8.93 19.05 1.13
N ARG A 237 -9.08 20.37 1.13
CA ARG A 237 -10.30 21.02 1.62
C ARG A 237 -11.51 20.48 0.85
N PRO A 238 -12.67 20.20 1.51
CA PRO A 238 -13.82 19.57 0.87
C PRO A 238 -14.25 20.23 -0.44
N ALA A 239 -14.40 21.56 -0.47
CA ALA A 239 -14.80 22.29 -1.67
C ALA A 239 -13.78 22.15 -2.82
N THR A 240 -12.47 22.17 -2.53
CA THR A 240 -11.41 21.95 -3.55
C THR A 240 -11.47 20.54 -4.09
N ARG A 241 -11.61 19.55 -3.20
CA ARG A 241 -11.72 18.13 -3.59
C ARG A 241 -12.93 17.89 -4.49
N GLU A 242 -14.10 18.37 -4.10
CA GLU A 242 -15.35 18.22 -4.86
C GLU A 242 -15.23 18.84 -6.25
N ALA A 243 -14.73 20.07 -6.34
CA ALA A 243 -14.53 20.75 -7.61
C ALA A 243 -13.52 20.03 -8.51
N LEU A 244 -12.39 19.60 -7.96
CA LEU A 244 -11.35 18.84 -8.67
C LEU A 244 -11.89 17.52 -9.22
N LEU A 245 -12.60 16.76 -8.40
CA LEU A 245 -13.17 15.47 -8.81
C LEU A 245 -14.27 15.64 -9.87
N ALA A 246 -15.13 16.65 -9.73
CA ALA A 246 -16.16 16.97 -10.72
C ALA A 246 -15.55 17.39 -12.07
N ASP A 247 -14.49 18.20 -12.07
CA ASP A 247 -13.80 18.61 -13.29
C ASP A 247 -13.05 17.44 -13.92
N THR A 248 -12.45 16.57 -13.11
CA THR A 248 -11.82 15.34 -13.57
C THR A 248 -12.84 14.41 -14.24
N ALA A 249 -14.03 14.24 -13.64
CA ALA A 249 -15.11 13.47 -14.24
C ALA A 249 -15.51 14.02 -15.62
N ARG A 250 -15.71 15.35 -15.73
CA ARG A 250 -16.01 15.99 -17.02
C ARG A 250 -14.92 15.77 -18.08
N ALA A 251 -13.66 15.82 -17.68
CA ALA A 251 -12.55 15.54 -18.58
C ALA A 251 -12.59 14.09 -19.11
N VAL A 252 -12.87 13.12 -18.25
CA VAL A 252 -13.00 11.71 -18.64
C VAL A 252 -14.21 11.50 -19.56
N ASP A 253 -15.37 12.10 -19.22
CA ASP A 253 -16.59 12.00 -20.03
C ASP A 253 -16.39 12.60 -21.43
N ALA A 254 -15.67 13.72 -21.54
CA ALA A 254 -15.32 14.32 -22.82
C ALA A 254 -14.39 13.42 -23.69
N HIS A 255 -13.73 12.43 -23.06
CA HIS A 255 -12.88 11.43 -23.74
C HIS A 255 -13.56 10.05 -23.85
N GLY A 256 -14.89 9.98 -23.75
CA GLY A 256 -15.68 8.76 -24.00
C GLY A 256 -16.18 8.05 -22.74
N GLY A 257 -16.05 8.65 -21.55
CA GLY A 257 -16.68 8.16 -20.31
C GLY A 257 -16.07 6.89 -19.72
N GLY A 258 -14.88 6.50 -20.18
CA GLY A 258 -14.15 5.35 -19.69
C GLY A 258 -12.65 5.50 -19.92
N LEU A 259 -11.85 4.75 -19.15
CA LEU A 259 -10.41 4.81 -19.30
C LEU A 259 -9.75 3.47 -19.00
N ARG A 260 -8.58 3.31 -19.55
CA ARG A 260 -7.63 2.25 -19.21
C ARG A 260 -6.63 2.78 -18.20
N LEU A 261 -6.52 2.11 -17.06
CA LEU A 261 -5.48 2.32 -16.05
C LEU A 261 -4.45 1.20 -16.16
N ASP A 262 -3.21 1.53 -16.46
CA ASP A 262 -2.08 0.65 -16.27
C ASP A 262 -1.68 0.68 -14.79
N THR A 263 -1.65 -0.48 -14.15
CA THR A 263 -1.20 -0.63 -12.76
C THR A 263 0.16 -1.28 -12.73
N ARG A 264 1.04 -0.75 -11.89
CA ARG A 264 2.35 -1.31 -11.60
C ARG A 264 2.39 -1.64 -10.11
N THR A 265 2.30 -2.92 -9.77
CA THR A 265 2.51 -3.36 -8.39
C THR A 265 4.00 -3.63 -8.20
N GLY A 266 4.66 -2.81 -7.38
CA GLY A 266 6.06 -3.00 -7.00
C GLY A 266 6.15 -3.77 -5.69
N LEU A 267 6.99 -4.80 -5.63
CA LEU A 267 7.28 -5.63 -4.45
C LEU A 267 8.76 -5.53 -4.11
N PHE A 268 9.07 -5.19 -2.87
CA PHE A 268 10.41 -5.26 -2.28
C PHE A 268 10.45 -6.40 -1.28
N LEU A 269 11.48 -7.24 -1.39
CA LEU A 269 11.74 -8.36 -0.49
C LEU A 269 13.15 -8.22 0.09
N ALA A 270 13.31 -8.61 1.33
CA ALA A 270 14.61 -8.78 1.96
C ALA A 270 14.53 -9.82 3.08
N ARG A 271 15.68 -10.30 3.57
CA ARG A 271 15.78 -11.18 4.75
C ARG A 271 16.48 -10.45 5.87
N THR A 272 16.06 -10.67 7.10
CA THR A 272 16.89 -10.29 8.25
C THR A 272 18.19 -11.08 8.23
N VAL A 273 19.30 -10.43 8.59
CA VAL A 273 20.58 -11.13 8.75
C VAL A 273 20.39 -12.22 9.80
N ALA A 274 20.83 -13.45 9.49
CA ALA A 274 20.87 -14.50 10.47
C ALA A 274 21.78 -14.06 11.62
N GLY A 275 21.24 -14.02 12.85
CA GLY A 275 22.04 -13.62 14.01
C GLY A 275 23.26 -14.53 14.12
N GLY A 276 24.46 -13.93 14.21
CA GLY A 276 25.68 -14.63 14.55
C GLY A 276 25.65 -15.05 16.02
#